data_915cebe5cbc703da17db2ac8546da642
#
_entry.id   915cebe5cbc703da17db2ac8546da642
#
_cell.length_a   1.000
_cell.length_b   1.000
_cell.length_c   1.000
_cell.angle_alpha   90.00
_cell.angle_beta   90.00
_cell.angle_gamma   90.00
#
_symmetry.space_group_name_H-M   'P 1'
#
loop_
_entity.id
_entity.type
_entity.pdbx_description
1 polymer ?
#
loop_
_entity_poly.entity_id
_entity_poly.type
_entity_poly.pdbx_seq_one_letter_code
_entity_poly.pdbx_strand_id
1 'polypeptide(L)'
;MFTRKSPQKTLLDAEFLLPQAKRKRLENTWAGPFRDEILPVLVEIEPEFAHKYHETLGAPNKSVALLLGLSILQDMFDLSDGETAEAFDFNVQWHFALDTAPERAHVCVKTLYNFRQILACDELARKVFERATDRFAEKFNVRTTHHRLDSTHILSNMAKLSRLGNFSKSIEQFLKKLKKKHPGAFEALPAALRERYLEREGYFSDVKGSKVPRRLEQCAEDLWLLVERFRASKDVSGLQAYRNLARLFEEQCEVLQTLEKDVEGEEAHAARVALKAPKDIAADSLQNPSDPDATFSGHKGQGYQAQIAETCHEENAFELITYVETQGAHESDQNAPGRVHENLIERGHTPRTTFVDPGYMSGANIIEAEEQGVDLHGPIVIGNKPSEEKTPLSDFEFNAERTRVQQCPAGHEPIGHKDCKDEKATIAYFDKEVCAECEMRVACRAKEQVAHRVLRFTPGDVAVARRRVEQETAQFKSAYKIRSGIEATNSHLKNDRGMRRLRQRGSPALSLRVLFKCLAENSHRAVSHILKEARKSQRTPVPA
;
A
#
# COMPACT_ATOMS: atom_id res chain seq x y z
N MET A 1 21.17 22.34 -15.55
CA MET A 1 22.48 21.66 -15.66
C MET A 1 22.66 20.77 -14.43
N PHE A 2 23.04 19.49 -14.62
CA PHE A 2 23.25 18.56 -13.50
C PHE A 2 24.56 18.86 -12.78
N THR A 3 24.49 19.06 -11.47
CA THR A 3 25.64 19.26 -10.60
C THR A 3 25.56 18.31 -9.40
N ARG A 4 26.63 17.60 -9.11
CA ARG A 4 26.74 16.71 -7.94
C ARG A 4 27.19 17.49 -6.71
N LYS A 5 26.92 16.93 -5.54
CA LYS A 5 27.52 17.43 -4.31
C LYS A 5 29.04 17.29 -4.41
N SER A 6 29.77 18.42 -4.26
CA SER A 6 31.23 18.38 -4.29
C SER A 6 31.76 17.67 -3.05
N PRO A 7 32.64 16.69 -3.19
CA PRO A 7 33.34 16.09 -2.04
C PRO A 7 34.40 17.05 -1.46
N GLN A 8 34.77 18.10 -2.21
CA GLN A 8 35.81 19.04 -1.79
C GLN A 8 35.27 19.99 -0.72
N LYS A 9 35.83 19.90 0.47
CA LYS A 9 35.55 20.81 1.57
C LYS A 9 36.17 22.18 1.31
N THR A 10 35.43 23.21 1.66
CA THR A 10 35.87 24.61 1.62
C THR A 10 36.00 25.18 3.02
N LEU A 11 36.80 26.21 3.21
CA LEU A 11 36.93 26.90 4.52
C LEU A 11 35.59 27.51 5.00
N LEU A 12 34.60 27.63 4.12
CA LEU A 12 33.27 28.15 4.43
C LEU A 12 32.26 27.03 4.78
N ASP A 13 32.67 25.77 4.77
CA ASP A 13 31.78 24.69 5.16
C ASP A 13 31.42 24.80 6.65
N ALA A 14 30.18 24.39 6.99
CA ALA A 14 29.65 24.54 8.36
C ALA A 14 30.59 23.97 9.44
N GLU A 15 31.38 22.96 9.06
CA GLU A 15 32.37 22.32 9.92
C GLU A 15 33.44 23.30 10.40
N PHE A 16 33.94 24.20 9.53
CA PHE A 16 35.00 25.13 9.84
C PHE A 16 34.53 26.45 10.47
N LEU A 17 33.25 26.78 10.24
CA LEU A 17 32.65 28.02 10.77
C LEU A 17 32.20 27.90 12.22
N LEU A 18 32.08 26.68 12.75
CA LEU A 18 31.58 26.46 14.10
C LEU A 18 32.75 26.32 15.12
N PRO A 19 32.67 26.98 16.29
CA PRO A 19 33.57 26.72 17.38
C PRO A 19 33.63 25.23 17.74
N GLN A 20 34.82 24.73 18.05
CA GLN A 20 35.08 23.31 18.34
C GLN A 20 34.11 22.72 19.37
N ALA A 21 33.82 23.45 20.45
CA ALA A 21 32.87 23.00 21.48
C ALA A 21 31.43 22.84 20.93
N LYS A 22 30.99 23.73 20.03
CA LYS A 22 29.67 23.66 19.41
C LYS A 22 29.61 22.52 18.40
N ARG A 23 30.65 22.32 17.61
CA ARG A 23 30.81 21.21 16.68
C ARG A 23 30.70 19.87 17.41
N LYS A 24 31.48 19.66 18.48
CA LYS A 24 31.46 18.45 19.31
C LYS A 24 30.04 18.17 19.89
N ARG A 25 29.30 19.24 20.23
CA ARG A 25 27.90 19.06 20.66
C ARG A 25 27.00 18.59 19.52
N LEU A 26 27.16 19.11 18.31
CA LEU A 26 26.38 18.70 17.14
C LEU A 26 26.69 17.26 16.73
N GLU A 27 27.94 16.84 16.78
CA GLU A 27 28.36 15.45 16.50
C GLU A 27 27.66 14.44 17.43
N ASN A 28 27.35 14.83 18.66
CA ASN A 28 26.62 14.01 19.64
C ASN A 28 25.10 14.16 19.59
N THR A 29 24.56 14.87 18.57
CA THR A 29 23.12 14.92 18.26
C THR A 29 22.82 14.00 17.09
N TRP A 30 21.54 13.92 16.71
CA TRP A 30 21.10 13.20 15.50
C TRP A 30 21.80 13.70 14.21
N ALA A 31 22.24 14.95 14.20
CA ALA A 31 22.85 15.58 13.02
C ALA A 31 24.23 15.01 12.66
N GLY A 32 25.02 14.59 13.67
CA GLY A 32 26.31 13.95 13.43
C GLY A 32 26.19 12.63 12.67
N PRO A 33 25.53 11.61 13.23
CA PRO A 33 25.31 10.35 12.52
C PRO A 33 24.56 10.51 11.19
N PHE A 34 23.64 11.46 11.07
CA PHE A 34 22.99 11.71 9.77
C PHE A 34 24.00 12.16 8.72
N ARG A 35 24.88 13.11 9.06
CA ARG A 35 25.94 13.61 8.18
C ARG A 35 26.93 12.51 7.78
N ASP A 36 27.37 11.73 8.78
CA ASP A 36 28.49 10.81 8.60
C ASP A 36 28.06 9.46 8.01
N GLU A 37 26.80 9.05 8.20
CA GLU A 37 26.33 7.73 7.82
C GLU A 37 25.19 7.74 6.79
N ILE A 38 24.26 8.71 6.85
CA ILE A 38 23.09 8.74 5.96
C ILE A 38 23.39 9.55 4.69
N LEU A 39 23.95 10.77 4.85
CA LEU A 39 24.22 11.64 3.71
C LEU A 39 25.16 11.01 2.66
N PRO A 40 26.23 10.26 3.00
CA PRO A 40 27.06 9.58 2.00
C PRO A 40 26.28 8.59 1.13
N VAL A 41 25.32 7.85 1.69
CA VAL A 41 24.45 6.96 0.94
C VAL A 41 23.62 7.73 -0.10
N LEU A 42 23.13 8.91 0.27
CA LEU A 42 22.36 9.77 -0.65
C LEU A 42 23.25 10.35 -1.77
N VAL A 43 24.52 10.61 -1.49
CA VAL A 43 25.51 11.05 -2.50
C VAL A 43 25.79 9.92 -3.51
N GLU A 44 25.84 8.67 -3.06
CA GLU A 44 26.00 7.51 -3.96
C GLU A 44 24.83 7.33 -4.93
N ILE A 45 23.61 7.69 -4.51
CA ILE A 45 22.39 7.60 -5.34
C ILE A 45 22.27 8.79 -6.31
N GLU A 46 22.87 9.93 -6.01
CA GLU A 46 22.73 11.18 -6.79
C GLU A 46 22.95 11.00 -8.32
N PRO A 47 23.93 10.21 -8.80
CA PRO A 47 24.14 10.00 -10.24
C PRO A 47 22.95 9.41 -11.00
N GLU A 48 22.09 8.66 -10.34
CA GLU A 48 20.91 8.05 -10.98
C GLU A 48 19.91 9.10 -11.49
N PHE A 49 20.03 10.33 -11.02
CA PHE A 49 19.17 11.45 -11.41
C PHE A 49 19.71 12.25 -12.61
N ALA A 50 20.91 11.96 -13.11
CA ALA A 50 21.55 12.76 -14.15
C ALA A 50 20.66 12.92 -15.39
N HIS A 51 19.97 11.86 -15.80
CA HIS A 51 19.06 11.85 -16.97
C HIS A 51 17.85 12.78 -16.85
N LYS A 52 17.53 13.27 -15.65
CA LYS A 52 16.44 14.23 -15.40
C LYS A 52 16.84 15.70 -15.60
N TYR A 53 18.11 15.96 -15.81
CA TYR A 53 18.65 17.29 -15.96
C TYR A 53 19.38 17.43 -17.30
N HIS A 54 19.35 18.63 -17.87
CA HIS A 54 20.13 18.91 -19.09
C HIS A 54 21.62 19.00 -18.72
N GLU A 55 22.48 18.47 -19.57
CA GLU A 55 23.94 18.43 -19.31
C GLU A 55 24.55 19.82 -19.20
N THR A 56 24.18 20.74 -20.09
CA THR A 56 24.84 22.03 -20.27
C THR A 56 23.94 23.27 -20.18
N LEU A 57 22.61 23.09 -20.32
CA LEU A 57 21.66 24.20 -20.34
C LEU A 57 20.95 24.41 -19.01
N GLY A 58 20.68 25.68 -18.70
CA GLY A 58 19.95 26.11 -17.52
C GLY A 58 20.82 26.37 -16.29
N ALA A 59 20.21 26.90 -15.24
CA ALA A 59 20.89 27.12 -13.97
C ALA A 59 21.29 25.79 -13.33
N PRO A 60 22.40 25.72 -12.59
CA PRO A 60 22.78 24.54 -11.80
C PRO A 60 21.63 24.13 -10.86
N ASN A 61 21.34 22.82 -10.78
CA ASN A 61 20.40 22.32 -9.82
C ASN A 61 20.95 22.44 -8.40
N LYS A 62 20.07 22.49 -7.39
CA LYS A 62 20.46 22.12 -6.04
C LYS A 62 20.88 20.65 -6.04
N SER A 63 21.95 20.27 -5.32
CA SER A 63 22.38 18.87 -5.25
C SER A 63 21.21 17.94 -4.94
N VAL A 64 21.12 16.84 -5.66
CA VAL A 64 20.08 15.85 -5.44
C VAL A 64 20.24 15.21 -4.05
N ALA A 65 21.46 14.92 -3.63
CA ALA A 65 21.73 14.39 -2.30
C ALA A 65 21.22 15.35 -1.20
N LEU A 66 21.39 16.67 -1.39
CA LEU A 66 20.82 17.67 -0.49
C LEU A 66 19.28 17.60 -0.47
N LEU A 67 18.63 17.56 -1.64
CA LEU A 67 17.18 17.53 -1.72
C LEU A 67 16.58 16.22 -1.17
N LEU A 68 17.26 15.08 -1.36
CA LEU A 68 16.92 13.81 -0.73
C LEU A 68 17.04 13.90 0.79
N GLY A 69 18.15 14.45 1.28
CA GLY A 69 18.37 14.66 2.71
C GLY A 69 17.31 15.56 3.34
N LEU A 70 16.96 16.67 2.67
CA LEU A 70 15.86 17.55 3.08
C LEU A 70 14.52 16.80 3.13
N SER A 71 14.24 15.94 2.13
CA SER A 71 13.00 15.16 2.09
C SER A 71 12.94 14.13 3.23
N ILE A 72 14.06 13.48 3.57
CA ILE A 72 14.14 12.56 4.71
C ILE A 72 13.94 13.32 6.02
N LEU A 73 14.62 14.45 6.21
CA LEU A 73 14.47 15.26 7.43
C LEU A 73 13.06 15.83 7.56
N GLN A 74 12.46 16.25 6.44
CA GLN A 74 11.05 16.68 6.41
C GLN A 74 10.13 15.60 6.99
N ASP A 75 10.29 14.34 6.58
CA ASP A 75 9.48 13.23 7.06
C ASP A 75 9.88 12.72 8.44
N MET A 76 11.15 12.86 8.79
CA MET A 76 11.68 12.52 10.11
C MET A 76 11.07 13.40 11.22
N PHE A 77 10.78 14.67 10.90
CA PHE A 77 10.17 15.65 11.80
C PHE A 77 8.72 16.00 11.48
N ASP A 78 8.10 15.32 10.51
CA ASP A 78 6.72 15.54 10.01
C ASP A 78 6.39 16.99 9.65
N LEU A 79 7.33 17.69 8.99
CA LEU A 79 7.19 19.10 8.64
C LEU A 79 6.44 19.32 7.32
N SER A 80 5.81 20.49 7.19
CA SER A 80 5.34 21.02 5.89
C SER A 80 6.51 21.54 5.05
N ASP A 81 6.24 21.86 3.78
CA ASP A 81 7.25 22.44 2.88
C ASP A 81 7.78 23.80 3.38
N GLY A 82 6.89 24.63 3.95
CA GLY A 82 7.26 25.93 4.52
C GLY A 82 8.16 25.75 5.74
N GLU A 83 7.76 24.92 6.69
CA GLU A 83 8.56 24.60 7.88
C GLU A 83 9.89 23.94 7.52
N THR A 84 9.93 23.11 6.47
CA THR A 84 11.18 22.50 5.98
C THR A 84 12.13 23.55 5.40
N ALA A 85 11.61 24.50 4.60
CA ALA A 85 12.41 25.58 4.08
C ALA A 85 12.93 26.48 5.20
N GLU A 86 12.09 26.86 6.16
CA GLU A 86 12.47 27.66 7.32
C GLU A 86 13.51 26.95 8.20
N ALA A 87 13.31 25.65 8.47
CA ALA A 87 14.28 24.85 9.22
C ALA A 87 15.63 24.78 8.50
N PHE A 88 15.63 24.66 7.17
CA PHE A 88 16.87 24.66 6.41
C PHE A 88 17.52 26.05 6.35
N ASP A 89 16.77 27.14 6.38
CA ASP A 89 17.35 28.49 6.39
C ASP A 89 18.02 28.81 7.74
N PHE A 90 17.44 28.38 8.86
CA PHE A 90 17.81 28.87 10.19
C PHE A 90 18.33 27.83 11.20
N ASN A 91 18.20 26.54 10.92
CA ASN A 91 18.58 25.51 11.88
C ASN A 91 20.01 24.98 11.64
N VAL A 92 20.91 25.32 12.53
CA VAL A 92 22.32 24.88 12.47
C VAL A 92 22.49 23.35 12.48
N GLN A 93 21.59 22.59 13.13
CA GLN A 93 21.64 21.13 13.08
C GLN A 93 21.38 20.61 11.67
N TRP A 94 20.46 21.25 10.92
CA TRP A 94 20.17 20.90 9.54
C TRP A 94 21.35 21.23 8.63
N HIS A 95 21.96 22.41 8.81
CA HIS A 95 23.18 22.77 8.06
C HIS A 95 24.28 21.72 8.29
N PHE A 96 24.47 21.33 9.54
CA PHE A 96 25.48 20.34 9.91
C PHE A 96 25.17 18.95 9.36
N ALA A 97 23.92 18.48 9.49
CA ALA A 97 23.48 17.17 9.01
C ALA A 97 23.59 17.03 7.49
N LEU A 98 23.31 18.12 6.75
CA LEU A 98 23.34 18.16 5.28
C LEU A 98 24.69 18.64 4.72
N ASP A 99 25.65 18.88 5.59
CA ASP A 99 26.99 19.38 5.26
C ASP A 99 26.90 20.58 4.28
N THR A 100 26.20 21.63 4.70
CA THR A 100 25.92 22.82 3.91
C THR A 100 26.29 24.07 4.70
N ALA A 101 27.05 24.97 4.11
CA ALA A 101 27.37 26.26 4.73
C ALA A 101 26.09 27.10 4.94
N PRO A 102 25.96 27.84 6.06
CA PRO A 102 24.78 28.66 6.35
C PRO A 102 24.39 29.63 5.20
N GLU A 103 25.36 30.22 4.53
CA GLU A 103 25.15 31.16 3.42
C GLU A 103 24.54 30.50 2.18
N ARG A 104 24.67 29.17 2.05
CA ARG A 104 24.13 28.37 0.95
C ARG A 104 22.87 27.59 1.35
N ALA A 105 22.56 27.60 2.64
CA ALA A 105 21.44 26.88 3.21
C ALA A 105 20.12 27.61 2.95
N HIS A 106 19.65 27.51 1.72
CA HIS A 106 18.36 28.06 1.28
C HIS A 106 17.69 27.13 0.28
N VAL A 107 16.40 26.89 0.47
CA VAL A 107 15.53 26.19 -0.48
C VAL A 107 14.15 26.83 -0.48
N CYS A 108 13.62 27.16 -1.65
CA CYS A 108 12.23 27.60 -1.71
C CYS A 108 11.25 26.40 -1.84
N VAL A 109 10.04 26.60 -1.36
CA VAL A 109 8.95 25.62 -1.43
C VAL A 109 8.74 25.08 -2.86
N LYS A 110 8.92 25.95 -3.88
CA LYS A 110 8.80 25.54 -5.28
C LYS A 110 9.86 24.52 -5.69
N THR A 111 11.07 24.62 -5.16
CA THR A 111 12.16 23.66 -5.42
C THR A 111 11.81 22.29 -4.83
N LEU A 112 11.30 22.23 -3.60
CA LEU A 112 10.83 20.98 -2.97
C LEU A 112 9.68 20.36 -3.77
N TYR A 113 8.72 21.18 -4.20
CA TYR A 113 7.63 20.72 -5.05
C TYR A 113 8.13 20.14 -6.38
N ASN A 114 9.00 20.85 -7.09
CA ASN A 114 9.55 20.40 -8.38
C ASN A 114 10.36 19.12 -8.22
N PHE A 115 11.12 18.98 -7.15
CA PHE A 115 11.89 17.78 -6.87
C PHE A 115 10.98 16.56 -6.65
N ARG A 116 9.87 16.72 -5.94
CA ARG A 116 8.86 15.65 -5.81
C ARG A 116 8.24 15.23 -7.15
N GLN A 117 8.09 16.18 -8.12
CA GLN A 117 7.65 15.81 -9.46
C GLN A 117 8.68 14.93 -10.18
N ILE A 118 9.98 15.20 -9.96
CA ILE A 118 11.07 14.35 -10.48
C ILE A 118 11.02 12.97 -9.84
N LEU A 119 10.89 12.90 -8.52
CA LEU A 119 10.81 11.64 -7.77
C LEU A 119 9.60 10.77 -8.18
N ALA A 120 8.50 11.38 -8.59
CA ALA A 120 7.30 10.67 -9.05
C ALA A 120 7.46 10.06 -10.45
N CYS A 121 8.53 10.41 -11.19
CA CYS A 121 8.82 9.83 -12.50
C CYS A 121 9.71 8.59 -12.37
N ASP A 122 9.57 7.65 -13.33
CA ASP A 122 10.45 6.49 -13.51
C ASP A 122 10.71 5.68 -12.23
N GLU A 123 9.75 5.67 -11.32
CA GLU A 123 9.84 5.01 -10.01
C GLU A 123 11.05 5.45 -9.15
N LEU A 124 11.56 6.65 -9.39
CA LEU A 124 12.77 7.13 -8.71
C LEU A 124 12.63 7.13 -7.17
N ALA A 125 11.44 7.44 -6.65
CA ALA A 125 11.20 7.39 -5.21
C ALA A 125 11.39 5.98 -4.63
N ARG A 126 10.91 4.94 -5.35
CA ARG A 126 11.10 3.53 -4.99
C ARG A 126 12.58 3.16 -5.05
N LYS A 127 13.25 3.49 -6.15
CA LYS A 127 14.69 3.23 -6.32
C LYS A 127 15.52 3.87 -5.20
N VAL A 128 15.21 5.11 -4.81
CA VAL A 128 15.88 5.77 -3.68
C VAL A 128 15.65 5.01 -2.37
N PHE A 129 14.40 4.63 -2.09
CA PHE A 129 14.06 3.88 -0.89
C PHE A 129 14.82 2.55 -0.85
N GLU A 130 14.78 1.78 -1.93
CA GLU A 130 15.41 0.46 -2.03
C GLU A 130 16.93 0.56 -1.90
N ARG A 131 17.58 1.42 -2.70
CA ARG A 131 19.03 1.62 -2.67
C ARG A 131 19.53 2.08 -1.31
N ALA A 132 18.85 3.06 -0.70
CA ALA A 132 19.24 3.55 0.62
C ALA A 132 19.08 2.45 1.69
N THR A 133 17.98 1.68 1.63
CA THR A 133 17.73 0.59 2.58
C THR A 133 18.74 -0.54 2.42
N ASP A 134 19.09 -0.93 1.18
CA ASP A 134 20.09 -1.95 0.90
C ASP A 134 21.47 -1.53 1.44
N ARG A 135 21.85 -0.25 1.25
CA ARG A 135 23.07 0.29 1.81
C ARG A 135 23.08 0.33 3.33
N PHE A 136 21.93 0.61 3.95
CA PHE A 136 21.80 0.53 5.41
C PHE A 136 21.92 -0.92 5.90
N ALA A 137 21.31 -1.88 5.21
CA ALA A 137 21.43 -3.29 5.55
C ALA A 137 22.88 -3.76 5.50
N GLU A 138 23.60 -3.41 4.44
CA GLU A 138 25.02 -3.72 4.29
C GLU A 138 25.87 -3.02 5.36
N LYS A 139 25.74 -1.70 5.48
CA LYS A 139 26.56 -0.86 6.36
C LYS A 139 26.44 -1.21 7.83
N PHE A 140 25.22 -1.53 8.27
CA PHE A 140 24.93 -1.86 9.67
C PHE A 140 24.85 -3.37 9.92
N ASN A 141 25.22 -4.18 8.92
CA ASN A 141 25.20 -5.64 9.01
C ASN A 141 23.83 -6.19 9.49
N VAL A 142 22.73 -5.62 8.96
CA VAL A 142 21.38 -6.05 9.30
C VAL A 142 21.06 -7.33 8.54
N ARG A 143 20.71 -8.38 9.26
CA ARG A 143 20.31 -9.66 8.68
C ARG A 143 18.89 -9.57 8.13
N THR A 144 18.72 -10.03 6.88
CA THR A 144 17.47 -9.95 6.13
C THR A 144 16.80 -11.32 5.90
N THR A 145 17.23 -12.34 6.65
CA THR A 145 16.69 -13.70 6.53
C THR A 145 15.33 -13.91 7.19
N HIS A 146 14.93 -13.00 8.07
CA HIS A 146 13.64 -13.02 8.75
C HIS A 146 12.94 -11.69 8.57
N HIS A 147 11.71 -11.76 8.09
CA HIS A 147 10.85 -10.59 7.89
C HIS A 147 9.51 -10.76 8.60
N ARG A 148 8.85 -9.65 8.89
CA ARG A 148 7.45 -9.59 9.27
C ARG A 148 6.74 -8.62 8.33
N LEU A 149 5.55 -8.99 7.89
CA LEU A 149 4.74 -8.25 6.93
C LEU A 149 3.40 -7.92 7.57
N ASP A 150 3.00 -6.66 7.46
CA ASP A 150 1.69 -6.20 7.92
C ASP A 150 1.20 -5.02 7.07
N SER A 151 -0.12 -4.82 7.05
CA SER A 151 -0.73 -3.69 6.38
C SER A 151 -1.11 -2.59 7.36
N THR A 152 -0.93 -1.35 6.94
CA THR A 152 -1.38 -0.20 7.73
C THR A 152 -2.30 0.69 6.92
N HIS A 153 -3.46 1.07 7.50
CA HIS A 153 -4.43 1.93 6.86
C HIS A 153 -4.05 3.40 6.97
N ILE A 154 -4.21 4.12 5.85
CA ILE A 154 -3.96 5.55 5.72
C ILE A 154 -5.26 6.23 5.34
N LEU A 155 -5.78 7.07 6.21
CA LEU A 155 -7.04 7.79 5.97
C LEU A 155 -6.88 8.80 4.84
N SER A 156 -7.86 8.84 3.93
CA SER A 156 -7.94 9.93 2.97
C SER A 156 -8.02 11.29 3.68
N ASN A 157 -7.36 12.30 3.11
CA ASN A 157 -7.41 13.67 3.62
C ASN A 157 -8.73 14.37 3.31
N MET A 158 -9.62 13.73 2.57
CA MET A 158 -10.93 14.25 2.24
C MET A 158 -12.01 13.77 3.22
N ALA A 159 -13.02 14.60 3.42
CA ALA A 159 -14.18 14.21 4.19
C ALA A 159 -14.91 13.02 3.53
N LYS A 160 -15.41 12.10 4.36
CA LYS A 160 -16.30 11.05 3.89
C LYS A 160 -17.60 11.66 3.37
N LEU A 161 -17.94 11.37 2.14
CA LEU A 161 -19.20 11.79 1.53
C LEU A 161 -20.25 10.68 1.66
N SER A 162 -21.50 11.06 1.83
CA SER A 162 -22.64 10.17 1.57
C SER A 162 -22.72 9.88 0.07
N ARG A 163 -23.48 8.87 -0.34
CA ARG A 163 -23.71 8.59 -1.77
C ARG A 163 -24.25 9.83 -2.49
N LEU A 164 -25.26 10.51 -1.93
CA LEU A 164 -25.77 11.77 -2.47
C LEU A 164 -24.70 12.86 -2.52
N GLY A 165 -23.89 12.98 -1.47
CA GLY A 165 -22.78 13.94 -1.42
C GLY A 165 -21.73 13.68 -2.50
N ASN A 166 -21.42 12.42 -2.81
CA ASN A 166 -20.49 12.06 -3.86
C ASN A 166 -21.01 12.46 -5.25
N PHE A 167 -22.29 12.15 -5.56
CA PHE A 167 -22.93 12.58 -6.81
C PHE A 167 -22.95 14.10 -6.95
N SER A 168 -23.48 14.79 -5.95
CA SER A 168 -23.62 16.25 -6.02
C SER A 168 -22.28 16.95 -6.12
N LYS A 169 -21.25 16.48 -5.38
CA LYS A 169 -19.91 17.08 -5.41
C LYS A 169 -19.18 16.83 -6.70
N SER A 170 -19.36 15.65 -7.30
CA SER A 170 -18.79 15.32 -8.62
C SER A 170 -19.37 16.22 -9.71
N ILE A 171 -20.68 16.38 -9.74
CA ILE A 171 -21.36 17.27 -10.69
C ILE A 171 -20.95 18.73 -10.46
N GLU A 172 -20.94 19.20 -9.22
CA GLU A 172 -20.49 20.57 -8.87
C GLU A 172 -19.06 20.85 -9.38
N GLN A 173 -18.13 19.94 -9.13
CA GLN A 173 -16.73 20.10 -9.56
C GLN A 173 -16.61 20.13 -11.09
N PHE A 174 -17.36 19.27 -11.76
CA PHE A 174 -17.38 19.26 -13.23
C PHE A 174 -17.93 20.59 -13.77
N LEU A 175 -19.06 21.06 -13.29
CA LEU A 175 -19.68 22.31 -13.74
C LEU A 175 -18.78 23.52 -13.48
N LYS A 176 -18.11 23.61 -12.33
CA LYS A 176 -17.12 24.64 -12.05
C LYS A 176 -15.93 24.59 -13.04
N LYS A 177 -15.46 23.40 -13.38
CA LYS A 177 -14.37 23.22 -14.33
C LYS A 177 -14.79 23.56 -15.76
N LEU A 178 -16.01 23.13 -16.13
CA LEU A 178 -16.61 23.43 -17.43
C LEU A 178 -16.80 24.95 -17.62
N LYS A 179 -17.38 25.64 -16.62
CA LYS A 179 -17.53 27.11 -16.64
C LYS A 179 -16.22 27.83 -16.85
N LYS A 180 -15.14 27.36 -16.22
CA LYS A 180 -13.80 27.97 -16.32
C LYS A 180 -13.12 27.71 -17.66
N LYS A 181 -13.26 26.49 -18.22
CA LYS A 181 -12.50 26.06 -19.42
C LYS A 181 -13.29 26.20 -20.72
N HIS A 182 -14.60 26.00 -20.65
CA HIS A 182 -15.53 25.96 -21.80
C HIS A 182 -16.81 26.73 -21.49
N PRO A 183 -16.76 28.08 -21.28
CA PRO A 183 -17.91 28.88 -20.86
C PRO A 183 -19.13 28.76 -21.78
N GLY A 184 -18.94 28.70 -23.08
CA GLY A 184 -20.04 28.53 -24.04
C GLY A 184 -20.76 27.19 -23.88
N ALA A 185 -20.03 26.09 -23.63
CA ALA A 185 -20.63 24.79 -23.36
C ALA A 185 -21.37 24.76 -22.00
N PHE A 186 -20.88 25.51 -21.04
CA PHE A 186 -21.55 25.67 -19.73
C PHE A 186 -22.85 26.45 -19.86
N GLU A 187 -22.88 27.57 -20.59
CA GLU A 187 -24.08 28.38 -20.79
C GLU A 187 -25.16 27.64 -21.59
N ALA A 188 -24.77 26.72 -22.47
CA ALA A 188 -25.70 25.87 -23.23
C ALA A 188 -26.35 24.77 -22.40
N LEU A 189 -26.01 24.61 -21.10
CA LEU A 189 -26.67 23.67 -20.19
C LEU A 189 -28.00 24.26 -19.66
N PRO A 190 -28.99 23.41 -19.29
CA PRO A 190 -30.23 23.86 -18.69
C PRO A 190 -29.97 24.74 -17.45
N ALA A 191 -30.62 25.90 -17.38
CA ALA A 191 -30.45 26.84 -16.25
C ALA A 191 -30.76 26.17 -14.89
N ALA A 192 -31.85 25.40 -14.82
CA ALA A 192 -32.24 24.68 -13.62
C ALA A 192 -31.17 23.70 -13.10
N LEU A 193 -30.36 23.09 -13.99
CA LEU A 193 -29.26 22.22 -13.63
C LEU A 193 -28.12 23.07 -13.04
N ARG A 194 -27.73 24.15 -13.71
CA ARG A 194 -26.66 25.07 -13.24
C ARG A 194 -26.96 25.64 -11.86
N GLU A 195 -28.19 26.18 -11.66
CA GLU A 195 -28.67 26.72 -10.40
C GLU A 195 -28.64 25.68 -9.27
N ARG A 196 -29.09 24.45 -9.54
CA ARG A 196 -29.18 23.37 -8.56
C ARG A 196 -27.86 23.05 -7.88
N TYR A 197 -26.78 23.04 -8.63
CA TYR A 197 -25.45 22.65 -8.12
C TYR A 197 -24.54 23.82 -7.76
N LEU A 198 -24.78 25.02 -8.28
CA LEU A 198 -23.87 26.15 -8.10
C LEU A 198 -24.46 27.33 -7.31
N GLU A 199 -25.77 27.48 -7.28
CA GLU A 199 -26.41 28.67 -6.73
C GLU A 199 -27.29 28.38 -5.50
N ARG A 200 -27.87 27.19 -5.41
CA ARG A 200 -28.73 26.80 -4.27
C ARG A 200 -27.92 26.24 -3.13
N GLU A 201 -27.54 27.10 -2.21
CA GLU A 201 -26.87 26.70 -0.97
C GLU A 201 -27.73 25.69 -0.17
N GLY A 202 -27.10 24.64 0.38
CA GLY A 202 -27.79 23.62 1.20
C GLY A 202 -28.67 22.62 0.44
N TYR A 203 -28.85 22.77 -0.88
CA TYR A 203 -29.81 21.94 -1.63
C TYR A 203 -29.55 20.42 -1.49
N PHE A 204 -28.29 20.00 -1.35
CA PHE A 204 -27.87 18.61 -1.17
C PHE A 204 -27.33 18.28 0.22
N SER A 205 -26.93 19.27 1.03
CA SER A 205 -26.39 19.05 2.38
C SER A 205 -27.49 18.99 3.44
N ASP A 206 -28.55 19.80 3.30
CA ASP A 206 -29.60 19.96 4.33
C ASP A 206 -30.86 19.14 3.98
N VAL A 207 -30.69 17.93 3.52
CA VAL A 207 -31.77 17.07 3.04
C VAL A 207 -32.28 16.17 4.16
N LYS A 208 -33.59 16.31 4.50
CA LYS A 208 -34.27 15.35 5.40
C LYS A 208 -34.20 13.94 4.80
N GLY A 209 -33.98 12.90 5.61
CA GLY A 209 -33.76 11.54 5.19
C GLY A 209 -34.80 11.00 4.17
N SER A 210 -36.09 11.37 4.34
CA SER A 210 -37.18 10.99 3.43
C SER A 210 -37.06 11.55 2.01
N LYS A 211 -36.28 12.62 1.80
CA LYS A 211 -36.07 13.26 0.49
C LYS A 211 -34.79 12.79 -0.21
N VAL A 212 -33.92 12.06 0.47
CA VAL A 212 -32.63 11.59 -0.07
C VAL A 212 -32.79 10.73 -1.32
N PRO A 213 -33.70 9.73 -1.39
CA PRO A 213 -33.84 8.90 -2.58
C PRO A 213 -34.18 9.73 -3.83
N ARG A 214 -35.18 10.60 -3.74
CA ARG A 214 -35.59 11.47 -4.86
C ARG A 214 -34.47 12.41 -5.33
N ARG A 215 -33.66 12.93 -4.37
CA ARG A 215 -32.50 13.77 -4.71
C ARG A 215 -31.41 12.99 -5.39
N LEU A 216 -31.21 11.75 -4.98
CA LEU A 216 -30.21 10.87 -5.57
C LEU A 216 -30.60 10.44 -7.00
N GLU A 217 -31.88 10.12 -7.24
CA GLU A 217 -32.42 9.87 -8.57
C GLU A 217 -32.21 11.08 -9.50
N GLN A 218 -32.54 12.29 -9.01
CA GLN A 218 -32.30 13.51 -9.77
C GLN A 218 -30.81 13.72 -10.10
N CYS A 219 -29.91 13.40 -9.17
CA CYS A 219 -28.48 13.47 -9.44
C CYS A 219 -28.05 12.44 -10.49
N ALA A 220 -28.64 11.24 -10.50
CA ALA A 220 -28.33 10.22 -11.48
C ALA A 220 -28.77 10.61 -12.89
N GLU A 221 -29.95 11.22 -13.04
CA GLU A 221 -30.45 11.78 -14.31
C GLU A 221 -29.55 12.94 -14.80
N ASP A 222 -29.22 13.87 -13.92
CA ASP A 222 -28.31 14.99 -14.25
C ASP A 222 -26.92 14.50 -14.64
N LEU A 223 -26.42 13.49 -13.94
CA LEU A 223 -25.13 12.85 -14.23
C LEU A 223 -25.13 12.21 -15.61
N TRP A 224 -26.16 11.44 -15.92
CA TRP A 224 -26.32 10.79 -17.23
C TRP A 224 -26.38 11.84 -18.36
N LEU A 225 -27.21 12.88 -18.19
CA LEU A 225 -27.32 13.97 -19.16
C LEU A 225 -25.94 14.59 -19.44
N LEU A 226 -25.15 14.87 -18.39
CA LEU A 226 -23.82 15.47 -18.56
C LEU A 226 -22.84 14.50 -19.23
N VAL A 227 -22.85 13.22 -18.84
CA VAL A 227 -21.96 12.21 -19.43
C VAL A 227 -22.27 12.01 -20.92
N GLU A 228 -23.54 11.82 -21.30
CA GLU A 228 -23.92 11.63 -22.70
C GLU A 228 -23.66 12.88 -23.53
N ARG A 229 -24.00 14.06 -23.03
CA ARG A 229 -23.82 15.32 -23.76
C ARG A 229 -22.36 15.58 -24.14
N PHE A 230 -21.41 15.21 -23.31
CA PHE A 230 -20.00 15.51 -23.52
C PHE A 230 -19.16 14.31 -23.92
N ARG A 231 -19.74 13.12 -24.08
CA ARG A 231 -19.02 11.89 -24.46
C ARG A 231 -18.20 12.04 -25.75
N ALA A 232 -18.76 12.67 -26.77
CA ALA A 232 -18.11 12.90 -28.05
C ALA A 232 -17.19 14.12 -28.09
N SER A 233 -17.23 14.98 -27.08
CA SER A 233 -16.44 16.22 -27.04
C SER A 233 -15.04 15.95 -26.49
N LYS A 234 -14.04 15.78 -27.36
CA LYS A 234 -12.64 15.50 -26.96
C LYS A 234 -12.09 16.48 -25.95
N ASP A 235 -12.41 17.78 -26.11
CA ASP A 235 -11.90 18.84 -25.21
C ASP A 235 -12.49 18.75 -23.80
N VAL A 236 -13.74 18.35 -23.66
CA VAL A 236 -14.42 18.22 -22.37
C VAL A 236 -14.19 16.84 -21.77
N SER A 237 -14.28 15.76 -22.58
CA SER A 237 -14.07 14.39 -22.11
C SER A 237 -12.62 14.14 -21.61
N GLY A 238 -11.66 14.93 -22.10
CA GLY A 238 -10.28 14.94 -21.60
C GLY A 238 -10.10 15.53 -20.19
N LEU A 239 -11.09 16.24 -19.66
CA LEU A 239 -11.01 16.81 -18.30
C LEU A 239 -11.10 15.72 -17.23
N GLN A 240 -10.24 15.77 -16.22
CA GLN A 240 -10.31 14.82 -15.09
C GLN A 240 -11.68 14.84 -14.39
N ALA A 241 -12.29 16.03 -14.27
CA ALA A 241 -13.62 16.15 -13.68
C ALA A 241 -14.71 15.41 -14.49
N TYR A 242 -14.60 15.38 -15.82
CA TYR A 242 -15.49 14.59 -16.67
C TYR A 242 -15.22 13.08 -16.50
N ARG A 243 -13.95 12.67 -16.48
CA ARG A 243 -13.59 11.27 -16.24
C ARG A 243 -14.14 10.75 -14.91
N ASN A 244 -14.10 11.58 -13.86
CA ASN A 244 -14.71 11.25 -12.58
C ASN A 244 -16.25 11.11 -12.68
N LEU A 245 -16.93 11.94 -13.50
CA LEU A 245 -18.37 11.79 -13.75
C LEU A 245 -18.68 10.49 -14.48
N ALA A 246 -17.97 10.20 -15.56
CA ALA A 246 -18.17 8.98 -16.34
C ALA A 246 -17.95 7.72 -15.48
N ARG A 247 -16.86 7.71 -14.71
CA ARG A 247 -16.57 6.66 -13.74
C ARG A 247 -17.68 6.49 -12.71
N LEU A 248 -18.13 7.59 -12.09
CA LEU A 248 -19.21 7.54 -11.11
C LEU A 248 -20.50 7.00 -11.72
N PHE A 249 -20.80 7.36 -12.96
CA PHE A 249 -21.96 6.85 -13.68
C PHE A 249 -21.88 5.35 -13.91
N GLU A 250 -20.79 4.87 -14.47
CA GLU A 250 -20.55 3.44 -14.75
C GLU A 250 -20.58 2.58 -13.47
N GLU A 251 -20.04 3.11 -12.37
CA GLU A 251 -19.96 2.40 -11.09
C GLU A 251 -21.30 2.37 -10.34
N GLN A 252 -22.12 3.42 -10.45
CA GLN A 252 -23.27 3.64 -9.57
C GLN A 252 -24.63 3.56 -10.27
N CYS A 253 -24.66 3.64 -11.60
CA CYS A 253 -25.88 3.72 -12.38
C CYS A 253 -25.92 2.63 -13.47
N GLU A 254 -27.12 2.36 -13.96
CA GLU A 254 -27.40 1.54 -15.12
C GLU A 254 -28.47 2.20 -15.98
N VAL A 255 -28.42 1.97 -17.30
CA VAL A 255 -29.42 2.46 -18.25
C VAL A 255 -30.36 1.33 -18.57
N LEU A 256 -31.61 1.50 -18.17
CA LEU A 256 -32.70 0.56 -18.50
C LEU A 256 -33.39 1.03 -19.77
N GLN A 257 -33.54 0.13 -20.73
CA GLN A 257 -34.41 0.35 -21.90
C GLN A 257 -35.83 -0.05 -21.50
N THR A 258 -36.73 0.91 -21.49
CA THR A 258 -38.17 0.69 -21.25
C THR A 258 -38.93 0.91 -22.54
N LEU A 259 -39.93 0.07 -22.81
CA LEU A 259 -40.91 0.30 -23.86
C LEU A 259 -41.96 1.25 -23.26
N GLU A 260 -41.98 2.49 -23.70
CA GLU A 260 -43.03 3.45 -23.35
C GLU A 260 -43.93 3.64 -24.57
N LYS A 261 -45.25 3.75 -24.35
CA LYS A 261 -46.19 4.13 -25.41
C LYS A 261 -46.17 5.65 -25.51
N ASP A 262 -45.92 6.14 -26.72
CA ASP A 262 -46.03 7.56 -27.01
C ASP A 262 -47.47 8.06 -26.97
N VAL A 263 -47.71 9.34 -27.22
CA VAL A 263 -49.02 9.99 -27.19
C VAL A 263 -49.97 9.43 -28.29
N GLU A 264 -49.43 8.76 -29.31
CA GLU A 264 -50.14 8.14 -30.42
C GLU A 264 -50.33 6.62 -30.21
N GLY A 265 -49.77 6.07 -29.09
CA GLY A 265 -49.91 4.66 -28.70
C GLY A 265 -48.90 3.72 -29.34
N GLU A 266 -47.91 4.25 -30.08
CA GLU A 266 -46.79 3.46 -30.63
C GLU A 266 -45.75 3.19 -29.55
N GLU A 267 -45.16 1.97 -29.60
CA GLU A 267 -44.10 1.58 -28.64
C GLU A 267 -42.78 2.26 -29.01
N ALA A 268 -42.34 3.21 -28.18
CA ALA A 268 -41.07 3.87 -28.31
C ALA A 268 -40.10 3.36 -27.23
N HIS A 269 -38.84 3.10 -27.61
CA HIS A 269 -37.79 2.76 -26.66
C HIS A 269 -37.36 4.02 -25.89
N ALA A 270 -37.74 4.12 -24.62
CA ALA A 270 -37.27 5.16 -23.72
C ALA A 270 -36.11 4.62 -22.85
N ALA A 271 -35.03 5.36 -22.78
CA ALA A 271 -33.93 5.04 -21.90
C ALA A 271 -34.13 5.75 -20.56
N ARG A 272 -34.10 5.00 -19.48
CA ARG A 272 -34.20 5.51 -18.11
C ARG A 272 -32.94 5.12 -17.29
N VAL A 273 -32.47 6.04 -16.47
CA VAL A 273 -31.37 5.78 -15.54
C VAL A 273 -31.92 5.19 -14.25
N ALA A 274 -31.31 4.10 -13.81
CA ALA A 274 -31.55 3.51 -12.50
C ALA A 274 -30.26 3.49 -11.66
N LEU A 275 -30.41 3.55 -10.37
CA LEU A 275 -29.30 3.43 -9.42
C LEU A 275 -29.05 1.96 -9.11
N LYS A 276 -27.80 1.51 -9.19
CA LYS A 276 -27.40 0.18 -8.72
C LYS A 276 -27.68 0.03 -7.22
N ALA A 277 -28.04 -1.15 -6.78
CA ALA A 277 -28.20 -1.42 -5.36
C ALA A 277 -26.84 -1.30 -4.62
N PRO A 278 -26.80 -0.86 -3.36
CA PRO A 278 -25.54 -0.67 -2.63
C PRO A 278 -24.63 -1.90 -2.57
N LYS A 279 -25.20 -3.10 -2.60
CA LYS A 279 -24.45 -4.38 -2.60
C LYS A 279 -23.76 -4.67 -3.93
N ASP A 280 -24.22 -4.04 -5.02
CA ASP A 280 -23.71 -4.26 -6.39
C ASP A 280 -22.65 -3.20 -6.75
N ILE A 281 -22.31 -2.30 -5.82
CA ILE A 281 -21.28 -1.29 -5.99
C ILE A 281 -19.95 -1.85 -5.50
N ALA A 282 -18.96 -1.86 -6.40
CA ALA A 282 -17.63 -2.36 -6.08
C ALA A 282 -16.92 -1.51 -4.99
N ALA A 283 -16.09 -2.14 -4.19
CA ALA A 283 -15.38 -1.50 -3.09
C ALA A 283 -14.32 -0.48 -3.54
N ASP A 284 -13.84 -0.61 -4.78
CA ASP A 284 -12.92 0.33 -5.45
C ASP A 284 -13.63 1.53 -6.09
N SER A 285 -14.96 1.61 -5.99
CA SER A 285 -15.75 2.71 -6.55
C SER A 285 -15.33 4.07 -6.03
N LEU A 286 -15.57 5.12 -6.83
CA LEU A 286 -15.28 6.52 -6.51
C LEU A 286 -15.93 6.94 -5.18
N GLN A 287 -15.12 7.25 -4.17
CA GLN A 287 -15.59 7.67 -2.87
C GLN A 287 -15.67 9.20 -2.71
N ASN A 288 -14.77 9.92 -3.36
CA ASN A 288 -14.72 11.38 -3.35
C ASN A 288 -14.02 11.92 -4.60
N PRO A 289 -14.65 12.82 -5.37
CA PRO A 289 -14.05 13.34 -6.61
C PRO A 289 -12.79 14.18 -6.39
N SER A 290 -12.50 14.58 -5.15
CA SER A 290 -11.28 15.32 -4.78
C SER A 290 -10.11 14.41 -4.41
N ASP A 291 -10.36 13.10 -4.25
CA ASP A 291 -9.37 12.05 -4.02
C ASP A 291 -9.86 10.75 -4.68
N PRO A 292 -9.86 10.71 -6.03
CA PRO A 292 -10.52 9.65 -6.78
C PRO A 292 -9.87 8.27 -6.65
N ASP A 293 -8.62 8.20 -6.18
CA ASP A 293 -7.87 6.96 -5.99
C ASP A 293 -8.11 6.34 -4.60
N ALA A 294 -8.67 7.12 -3.66
CA ALA A 294 -9.03 6.60 -2.34
C ALA A 294 -10.24 5.67 -2.46
N THR A 295 -10.11 4.45 -1.96
CA THR A 295 -11.15 3.42 -2.00
C THR A 295 -11.72 3.14 -0.61
N PHE A 296 -12.65 2.20 -0.47
CA PHE A 296 -13.33 1.94 0.78
C PHE A 296 -13.06 0.53 1.31
N SER A 297 -12.63 0.47 2.57
CA SER A 297 -12.59 -0.77 3.35
C SER A 297 -13.75 -0.80 4.34
N GLY A 298 -14.52 -1.88 4.35
CA GLY A 298 -15.63 -2.06 5.28
C GLY A 298 -15.21 -1.97 6.76
N HIS A 299 -13.98 -2.36 7.09
CA HIS A 299 -13.45 -2.36 8.44
C HIS A 299 -12.65 -1.09 8.80
N LYS A 300 -11.93 -0.52 7.82
CA LYS A 300 -10.95 0.56 8.05
C LYS A 300 -11.42 1.93 7.56
N GLY A 301 -12.46 1.98 6.70
CA GLY A 301 -13.00 3.21 6.14
C GLY A 301 -12.38 3.62 4.80
N GLN A 302 -12.58 4.89 4.42
CA GLN A 302 -12.10 5.45 3.16
C GLN A 302 -10.62 5.82 3.24
N GLY A 303 -9.85 5.41 2.25
CA GLY A 303 -8.43 5.76 2.15
C GLY A 303 -7.62 4.79 1.32
N TYR A 304 -6.44 4.52 1.83
CA TYR A 304 -5.42 3.65 1.24
C TYR A 304 -4.90 2.70 2.29
N GLN A 305 -4.15 1.71 1.88
CA GLN A 305 -3.32 0.93 2.78
C GLN A 305 -1.89 0.81 2.25
N ALA A 306 -0.94 0.67 3.16
CA ALA A 306 0.44 0.38 2.83
C ALA A 306 0.79 -1.02 3.35
N GLN A 307 1.30 -1.87 2.48
CA GLN A 307 1.97 -3.12 2.83
C GLN A 307 3.40 -2.79 3.25
N ILE A 308 3.80 -3.22 4.42
CA ILE A 308 5.12 -2.91 5.00
C ILE A 308 5.76 -4.22 5.44
N ALA A 309 6.94 -4.52 4.86
CA ALA A 309 7.79 -5.58 5.37
C ALA A 309 9.01 -4.99 6.06
N GLU A 310 9.35 -5.52 7.22
CA GLU A 310 10.57 -5.15 7.94
C GLU A 310 11.31 -6.40 8.42
N THR A 311 12.62 -6.27 8.58
CA THR A 311 13.45 -7.32 9.19
C THR A 311 13.02 -7.62 10.62
N CYS A 312 13.31 -8.83 11.12
CA CYS A 312 13.01 -9.19 12.50
C CYS A 312 13.94 -10.30 13.03
N HIS A 313 15.20 -10.22 12.67
CA HIS A 313 16.18 -11.20 13.13
C HIS A 313 16.71 -10.84 14.53
N GLU A 314 16.80 -11.82 15.44
CA GLU A 314 17.20 -11.60 16.85
C GLU A 314 18.58 -10.95 17.04
N GLU A 315 19.50 -11.16 16.08
CA GLU A 315 20.84 -10.58 16.13
C GLU A 315 20.89 -9.15 15.57
N ASN A 316 19.80 -8.63 15.03
CA ASN A 316 19.78 -7.26 14.54
C ASN A 316 19.81 -6.26 15.69
N ALA A 317 20.68 -5.30 15.60
CA ALA A 317 20.73 -4.21 16.57
C ALA A 317 19.53 -3.25 16.46
N PHE A 318 18.97 -3.17 15.28
CA PHE A 318 17.69 -2.50 14.95
C PHE A 318 17.14 -3.10 13.66
N GLU A 319 15.84 -2.93 13.44
CA GLU A 319 15.17 -3.48 12.27
C GLU A 319 15.03 -2.42 11.16
N LEU A 320 15.03 -2.87 9.91
CA LEU A 320 14.84 -2.04 8.73
C LEU A 320 13.53 -2.38 8.03
N ILE A 321 12.79 -1.34 7.63
CA ILE A 321 11.68 -1.49 6.68
C ILE A 321 12.31 -1.70 5.31
N THR A 322 12.11 -2.89 4.75
CA THR A 322 12.76 -3.34 3.51
C THR A 322 11.86 -3.27 2.29
N TYR A 323 10.54 -3.31 2.51
CA TYR A 323 9.55 -3.21 1.45
C TYR A 323 8.39 -2.32 1.84
N VAL A 324 7.91 -1.53 0.89
CA VAL A 324 6.74 -0.67 1.05
C VAL A 324 5.96 -0.61 -0.26
N GLU A 325 4.66 -0.91 -0.21
CA GLU A 325 3.75 -0.75 -1.33
C GLU A 325 2.45 -0.10 -0.86
N THR A 326 2.00 0.93 -1.57
CA THR A 326 0.70 1.56 -1.31
C THR A 326 -0.33 1.08 -2.31
N GLN A 327 -1.52 0.80 -1.82
CA GLN A 327 -2.64 0.30 -2.61
C GLN A 327 -3.97 0.86 -2.10
N GLY A 328 -5.06 0.59 -2.82
CA GLY A 328 -6.40 0.98 -2.37
C GLY A 328 -6.78 0.28 -1.06
N ALA A 329 -7.58 0.94 -0.22
CA ALA A 329 -8.02 0.36 1.06
C ALA A 329 -8.88 -0.91 0.91
N HIS A 330 -9.45 -1.16 -0.28
CA HIS A 330 -10.26 -2.34 -0.61
C HIS A 330 -9.44 -3.59 -0.91
N GLU A 331 -8.15 -3.43 -1.23
CA GLU A 331 -7.26 -4.53 -1.60
C GLU A 331 -7.12 -5.57 -0.49
N SER A 332 -7.06 -6.83 -0.89
CA SER A 332 -6.84 -7.93 0.05
C SER A 332 -5.36 -8.06 0.42
N ASP A 333 -5.11 -8.25 1.70
CA ASP A 333 -3.76 -8.52 2.21
C ASP A 333 -3.16 -9.82 1.60
N GLN A 334 -4.00 -10.77 1.17
CA GLN A 334 -3.57 -12.00 0.49
C GLN A 334 -2.80 -11.77 -0.82
N ASN A 335 -2.96 -10.60 -1.46
CA ASN A 335 -2.28 -10.29 -2.71
C ASN A 335 -0.81 -9.80 -2.51
N ALA A 336 -0.38 -9.57 -1.27
CA ALA A 336 0.90 -8.95 -1.00
C ALA A 336 2.11 -9.92 -0.93
N PRO A 337 2.03 -11.14 -0.33
CA PRO A 337 3.22 -11.95 -0.06
C PRO A 337 4.08 -12.23 -1.28
N GLY A 338 3.48 -12.67 -2.40
CA GLY A 338 4.23 -12.97 -3.62
C GLY A 338 5.06 -11.79 -4.12
N ARG A 339 4.45 -10.58 -4.21
CA ARG A 339 5.14 -9.35 -4.64
C ARG A 339 6.25 -8.92 -3.67
N VAL A 340 6.01 -9.08 -2.37
CA VAL A 340 7.01 -8.78 -1.33
C VAL A 340 8.22 -9.69 -1.48
N HIS A 341 8.00 -10.99 -1.61
CA HIS A 341 9.07 -11.97 -1.73
C HIS A 341 9.85 -11.78 -3.05
N GLU A 342 9.15 -11.59 -4.17
CA GLU A 342 9.77 -11.31 -5.48
C GLU A 342 10.74 -10.11 -5.39
N ASN A 343 10.27 -8.97 -4.87
CA ASN A 343 11.11 -7.77 -4.71
C ASN A 343 12.31 -8.00 -3.78
N LEU A 344 12.10 -8.66 -2.64
CA LEU A 344 13.18 -8.93 -1.69
C LEU A 344 14.22 -9.88 -2.27
N ILE A 345 13.79 -10.91 -2.99
CA ILE A 345 14.68 -11.89 -3.65
C ILE A 345 15.51 -11.21 -4.75
N GLU A 346 14.87 -10.42 -5.61
CA GLU A 346 15.56 -9.65 -6.67
C GLU A 346 16.64 -8.71 -6.13
N ARG A 347 16.45 -8.18 -4.92
CA ARG A 347 17.40 -7.31 -4.23
C ARG A 347 18.44 -8.07 -3.39
N GLY A 348 18.42 -9.40 -3.38
CA GLY A 348 19.35 -10.21 -2.60
C GLY A 348 19.02 -10.32 -1.10
N HIS A 349 17.80 -9.95 -0.70
CA HIS A 349 17.30 -10.05 0.66
C HIS A 349 16.38 -11.26 0.87
N THR A 350 16.70 -12.39 0.25
CA THR A 350 15.87 -13.61 0.28
C THR A 350 15.48 -13.99 1.72
N PRO A 351 14.22 -13.85 2.13
CA PRO A 351 13.78 -14.27 3.45
C PRO A 351 13.76 -15.80 3.53
N ARG A 352 14.14 -16.35 4.66
CA ARG A 352 13.87 -17.74 5.02
C ARG A 352 12.48 -17.89 5.63
N THR A 353 12.08 -16.89 6.41
CA THR A 353 10.78 -16.85 7.09
C THR A 353 10.19 -15.47 7.00
N THR A 354 8.90 -15.38 6.63
CA THR A 354 8.11 -14.16 6.68
C THR A 354 6.92 -14.35 7.61
N PHE A 355 6.92 -13.64 8.74
CA PHE A 355 5.83 -13.68 9.72
C PHE A 355 4.69 -12.77 9.30
N VAL A 356 3.48 -13.32 9.23
CA VAL A 356 2.29 -12.62 8.75
C VAL A 356 1.08 -12.87 9.65
N ASP A 357 0.09 -12.00 9.57
CA ASP A 357 -1.18 -12.26 10.24
C ASP A 357 -2.08 -13.24 9.43
N PRO A 358 -3.21 -13.73 10.01
CA PRO A 358 -4.11 -14.65 9.32
C PRO A 358 -4.67 -14.11 7.99
N GLY A 359 -4.72 -12.80 7.82
CA GLY A 359 -5.25 -12.16 6.61
C GLY A 359 -4.41 -12.43 5.36
N TYR A 360 -3.13 -12.75 5.52
CA TYR A 360 -2.23 -13.12 4.43
C TYR A 360 -2.23 -14.60 4.10
N MET A 361 -2.71 -15.43 5.03
CA MET A 361 -2.59 -16.87 4.93
C MET A 361 -3.65 -17.47 4.02
N SER A 362 -3.21 -18.06 2.91
CA SER A 362 -4.01 -18.90 2.03
C SER A 362 -3.20 -20.10 1.56
N GLY A 363 -3.88 -21.15 1.10
CA GLY A 363 -3.19 -22.32 0.54
C GLY A 363 -2.30 -21.97 -0.65
N ALA A 364 -2.74 -21.03 -1.48
CA ALA A 364 -1.97 -20.53 -2.62
C ALA A 364 -0.69 -19.80 -2.16
N ASN A 365 -0.82 -18.88 -1.20
CA ASN A 365 0.32 -18.10 -0.71
C ASN A 365 1.36 -18.98 0.02
N ILE A 366 0.91 -20.05 0.73
CA ILE A 366 1.84 -20.98 1.37
C ILE A 366 2.67 -21.71 0.30
N ILE A 367 2.02 -22.21 -0.76
CA ILE A 367 2.71 -22.94 -1.84
C ILE A 367 3.66 -22.02 -2.60
N GLU A 368 3.19 -20.84 -3.01
CA GLU A 368 3.98 -19.85 -3.71
C GLU A 368 5.24 -19.43 -2.92
N ALA A 369 5.10 -19.21 -1.61
CA ALA A 369 6.22 -18.91 -0.74
C ALA A 369 7.21 -20.09 -0.65
N GLU A 370 6.72 -21.31 -0.48
CA GLU A 370 7.56 -22.51 -0.45
C GLU A 370 8.34 -22.74 -1.77
N GLU A 371 7.71 -22.47 -2.93
CA GLU A 371 8.36 -22.53 -4.25
C GLU A 371 9.51 -21.51 -4.35
N GLN A 372 9.41 -20.39 -3.65
CA GLN A 372 10.45 -19.37 -3.54
C GLN A 372 11.47 -19.66 -2.41
N GLY A 373 11.32 -20.78 -1.69
CA GLY A 373 12.18 -21.16 -0.56
C GLY A 373 11.91 -20.40 0.72
N VAL A 374 10.73 -19.81 0.87
CA VAL A 374 10.31 -18.98 2.01
C VAL A 374 9.25 -19.71 2.85
N ASP A 375 9.43 -19.80 4.17
CA ASP A 375 8.34 -20.17 5.09
C ASP A 375 7.46 -18.95 5.37
N LEU A 376 6.24 -18.96 4.82
CA LEU A 376 5.22 -17.98 5.16
C LEU A 376 4.59 -18.37 6.50
N HIS A 377 5.04 -17.79 7.60
CA HIS A 377 4.74 -18.18 8.97
C HIS A 377 3.60 -17.36 9.57
N GLY A 378 2.42 -17.94 9.59
CA GLY A 378 1.22 -17.32 10.16
C GLY A 378 0.13 -18.35 10.47
N PRO A 379 -0.80 -18.06 11.38
CA PRO A 379 -1.88 -18.99 11.72
C PRO A 379 -3.01 -18.94 10.69
N ILE A 380 -3.65 -20.08 10.48
CA ILE A 380 -4.86 -20.20 9.66
C ILE A 380 -6.09 -20.03 10.55
N VAL A 381 -6.73 -18.88 10.49
CA VAL A 381 -7.97 -18.59 11.22
C VAL A 381 -9.16 -18.50 10.26
N ILE A 382 -8.91 -18.04 9.01
CA ILE A 382 -9.92 -17.82 7.98
C ILE A 382 -10.22 -19.11 7.24
N GLY A 383 -11.47 -19.29 6.83
CA GLY A 383 -11.97 -20.44 6.08
C GLY A 383 -12.75 -21.43 6.94
N ASN A 384 -13.32 -22.43 6.28
CA ASN A 384 -14.11 -23.45 6.96
C ASN A 384 -13.25 -24.23 7.97
N LYS A 385 -13.61 -24.16 9.24
CA LYS A 385 -13.00 -25.04 10.23
C LYS A 385 -13.29 -26.48 9.83
N PRO A 386 -12.32 -27.41 9.97
CA PRO A 386 -12.58 -28.83 9.83
C PRO A 386 -13.75 -29.20 10.77
N SER A 387 -14.67 -30.04 10.28
CA SER A 387 -15.66 -30.62 11.16
C SER A 387 -14.92 -31.45 12.20
N GLU A 388 -15.20 -31.25 13.48
CA GLU A 388 -14.65 -32.06 14.57
C GLU A 388 -15.08 -33.54 14.45
N GLU A 389 -16.15 -33.78 13.69
CA GLU A 389 -16.70 -35.14 13.43
C GLU A 389 -15.98 -35.86 12.27
N LYS A 390 -15.15 -35.16 11.49
CA LYS A 390 -14.49 -35.70 10.30
C LYS A 390 -12.98 -35.65 10.43
N THR A 391 -12.33 -36.73 10.02
CA THR A 391 -10.87 -36.84 9.91
C THR A 391 -10.30 -35.62 9.17
N PRO A 392 -9.35 -34.88 9.75
CA PRO A 392 -8.72 -33.76 9.05
C PRO A 392 -7.92 -34.24 7.84
N LEU A 393 -7.73 -33.36 6.86
CA LEU A 393 -6.97 -33.68 5.66
C LEU A 393 -5.48 -33.93 5.96
N SER A 394 -4.98 -33.37 7.06
CA SER A 394 -3.61 -33.59 7.57
C SER A 394 -3.29 -35.04 7.94
N ASP A 395 -4.30 -35.86 8.22
CA ASP A 395 -4.14 -37.26 8.64
C ASP A 395 -3.95 -38.20 7.42
N PHE A 396 -4.15 -37.68 6.20
CA PHE A 396 -3.85 -38.41 4.97
C PHE A 396 -2.39 -38.20 4.60
N GLU A 397 -1.74 -39.24 4.12
CA GLU A 397 -0.38 -39.14 3.59
C GLU A 397 -0.39 -38.70 2.13
N PHE A 398 0.43 -37.72 1.79
CA PHE A 398 0.53 -37.15 0.46
C PHE A 398 1.97 -37.23 -0.05
N ASN A 399 2.13 -37.29 -1.38
CA ASN A 399 3.42 -37.06 -2.02
C ASN A 399 3.98 -35.66 -1.67
N ALA A 400 5.25 -35.42 -2.00
CA ALA A 400 5.93 -34.15 -1.69
C ALA A 400 5.21 -32.95 -2.30
N GLU A 401 4.73 -33.07 -3.53
CA GLU A 401 4.02 -32.03 -4.29
C GLU A 401 2.56 -31.85 -3.85
N ARG A 402 2.07 -32.64 -2.89
CA ARG A 402 0.68 -32.59 -2.39
C ARG A 402 -0.39 -32.82 -3.46
N THR A 403 -0.03 -33.49 -4.55
CA THR A 403 -0.91 -33.75 -5.69
C THR A 403 -1.53 -35.14 -5.67
N ARG A 404 -0.97 -36.07 -4.87
CA ARG A 404 -1.42 -37.46 -4.77
C ARG A 404 -1.48 -37.91 -3.32
N VAL A 405 -2.59 -38.57 -2.96
CA VAL A 405 -2.71 -39.28 -1.69
C VAL A 405 -1.93 -40.58 -1.81
N GLN A 406 -1.09 -40.88 -0.84
CA GLN A 406 -0.38 -42.15 -0.72
C GLN A 406 -1.16 -43.12 0.15
N GLN A 407 -1.62 -42.68 1.34
CA GLN A 407 -2.42 -43.47 2.25
C GLN A 407 -3.50 -42.66 2.96
N CYS A 408 -4.63 -43.30 3.28
CA CYS A 408 -5.64 -42.72 4.13
C CYS A 408 -5.27 -42.94 5.61
N PRO A 409 -5.94 -42.29 6.58
CA PRO A 409 -5.65 -42.47 8.01
C PRO A 409 -5.79 -43.91 8.56
N ALA A 410 -6.49 -44.78 7.84
CA ALA A 410 -6.60 -46.21 8.17
C ALA A 410 -5.56 -47.08 7.44
N GLY A 411 -4.57 -46.46 6.74
CA GLY A 411 -3.48 -47.17 6.06
C GLY A 411 -3.81 -47.73 4.67
N HIS A 412 -4.99 -47.40 4.10
CA HIS A 412 -5.36 -47.89 2.77
C HIS A 412 -4.86 -46.94 1.66
N GLU A 413 -4.30 -47.53 0.61
CA GLU A 413 -3.90 -46.81 -0.59
C GLU A 413 -5.11 -46.49 -1.48
N PRO A 414 -5.10 -45.36 -2.22
CA PRO A 414 -6.12 -45.07 -3.21
C PRO A 414 -5.95 -45.97 -4.43
N ILE A 415 -7.07 -46.41 -5.01
CA ILE A 415 -7.08 -47.23 -6.23
C ILE A 415 -6.81 -46.40 -7.52
N GLY A 416 -6.83 -45.09 -7.41
CA GLY A 416 -6.52 -44.20 -8.53
C GLY A 416 -6.78 -42.72 -8.19
N HIS A 417 -6.33 -41.86 -9.12
CA HIS A 417 -6.49 -40.42 -9.03
C HIS A 417 -7.00 -39.84 -10.35
N LYS A 418 -7.75 -38.76 -10.26
CA LYS A 418 -8.20 -37.97 -11.40
C LYS A 418 -7.95 -36.48 -11.16
N ASP A 419 -7.27 -35.83 -12.10
CA ASP A 419 -7.05 -34.39 -12.06
C ASP A 419 -8.23 -33.65 -12.71
N CYS A 420 -8.77 -32.67 -11.98
CA CYS A 420 -9.83 -31.78 -12.44
C CYS A 420 -9.19 -30.51 -13.00
N LYS A 421 -9.06 -30.40 -14.32
CA LYS A 421 -8.34 -29.31 -15.00
C LYS A 421 -8.86 -27.92 -14.66
N ASP A 422 -10.18 -27.74 -14.55
CA ASP A 422 -10.82 -26.44 -14.36
C ASP A 422 -10.69 -25.90 -12.92
N GLU A 423 -10.40 -26.76 -11.93
CA GLU A 423 -10.41 -26.40 -10.52
C GLU A 423 -9.07 -26.62 -9.81
N LYS A 424 -8.01 -27.02 -10.55
CA LYS A 424 -6.69 -27.40 -9.99
C LYS A 424 -6.80 -28.38 -8.82
N ALA A 425 -7.87 -29.19 -8.79
CA ALA A 425 -8.15 -30.16 -7.75
C ALA A 425 -7.86 -31.59 -8.21
N THR A 426 -7.49 -32.44 -7.27
CA THR A 426 -7.34 -33.88 -7.48
C THR A 426 -8.43 -34.62 -6.72
N ILE A 427 -8.94 -35.68 -7.33
CA ILE A 427 -9.85 -36.64 -6.72
C ILE A 427 -9.09 -37.95 -6.57
N ALA A 428 -8.96 -38.43 -5.33
CA ALA A 428 -8.47 -39.75 -5.01
C ALA A 428 -9.66 -40.71 -4.80
N TYR A 429 -9.59 -41.89 -5.41
CA TYR A 429 -10.59 -42.93 -5.32
C TYR A 429 -10.11 -44.03 -4.38
N PHE A 430 -10.98 -44.46 -3.47
CA PHE A 430 -10.74 -45.57 -2.57
C PHE A 430 -11.75 -46.69 -2.84
N ASP A 431 -11.30 -47.94 -2.63
CA ASP A 431 -12.14 -49.11 -2.78
C ASP A 431 -13.34 -49.03 -1.82
N LYS A 432 -14.54 -49.27 -2.34
CA LYS A 432 -15.78 -49.14 -1.59
C LYS A 432 -15.95 -50.27 -0.57
N GLU A 433 -15.55 -51.49 -0.93
CA GLU A 433 -15.68 -52.66 -0.08
C GLU A 433 -14.73 -52.55 1.11
N VAL A 434 -13.49 -52.20 0.87
CA VAL A 434 -12.50 -51.96 1.93
C VAL A 434 -12.95 -50.84 2.88
N CYS A 435 -13.48 -49.75 2.30
CA CYS A 435 -14.00 -48.63 3.10
C CYS A 435 -15.30 -48.95 3.85
N ALA A 436 -16.08 -49.95 3.41
CA ALA A 436 -17.29 -50.36 4.09
C ALA A 436 -17.00 -51.04 5.42
N GLU A 437 -15.89 -51.78 5.54
CA GLU A 437 -15.43 -52.47 6.73
C GLU A 437 -14.49 -51.62 7.61
N CYS A 438 -14.16 -50.42 7.18
CA CYS A 438 -13.21 -49.52 7.87
C CYS A 438 -13.83 -48.97 9.18
N GLU A 439 -13.12 -49.10 10.28
CA GLU A 439 -13.52 -48.56 11.59
C GLU A 439 -13.71 -47.05 11.59
N MET A 440 -12.95 -46.34 10.74
CA MET A 440 -13.02 -44.88 10.57
C MET A 440 -14.12 -44.43 9.58
N ARG A 441 -14.94 -45.35 9.03
CA ARG A 441 -15.92 -45.05 7.97
C ARG A 441 -16.78 -43.83 8.26
N VAL A 442 -17.30 -43.73 9.50
CA VAL A 442 -18.23 -42.66 9.90
C VAL A 442 -17.51 -41.31 9.99
N ALA A 443 -16.31 -41.30 10.56
CA ALA A 443 -15.49 -40.11 10.73
C ALA A 443 -14.66 -39.75 9.49
N CYS A 444 -14.61 -40.65 8.50
CA CYS A 444 -13.76 -40.42 7.31
C CYS A 444 -14.24 -39.24 6.47
N ARG A 445 -13.28 -38.38 6.08
CA ARG A 445 -13.50 -37.20 5.20
C ARG A 445 -13.84 -37.59 3.76
N ALA A 446 -13.38 -38.74 3.28
CA ALA A 446 -13.72 -39.24 1.97
C ALA A 446 -15.22 -39.53 1.86
N LYS A 447 -15.87 -38.97 0.85
CA LYS A 447 -17.33 -39.07 0.63
C LYS A 447 -17.66 -40.35 -0.12
N GLU A 448 -18.71 -41.05 0.33
CA GLU A 448 -19.23 -42.23 -0.37
C GLU A 448 -19.94 -41.82 -1.66
N GLN A 449 -19.60 -42.48 -2.78
CA GLN A 449 -20.28 -42.40 -4.08
C GLN A 449 -20.71 -43.80 -4.53
N VAL A 450 -21.39 -43.86 -5.69
CA VAL A 450 -21.98 -45.13 -6.17
C VAL A 450 -20.92 -46.25 -6.29
N ALA A 451 -19.77 -45.98 -6.91
CA ALA A 451 -18.74 -46.99 -7.17
C ALA A 451 -17.54 -46.96 -6.20
N HIS A 452 -17.23 -45.80 -5.62
CA HIS A 452 -16.02 -45.58 -4.82
C HIS A 452 -16.28 -44.64 -3.63
N ARG A 453 -15.36 -44.59 -2.67
CA ARG A 453 -15.22 -43.41 -1.82
C ARG A 453 -14.22 -42.44 -2.43
N VAL A 454 -14.52 -41.15 -2.34
CA VAL A 454 -13.74 -40.12 -3.02
C VAL A 454 -13.28 -39.03 -2.05
N LEU A 455 -12.01 -38.70 -2.14
CA LEU A 455 -11.43 -37.54 -1.47
C LEU A 455 -11.06 -36.51 -2.53
N ARG A 456 -11.69 -35.34 -2.48
CA ARG A 456 -11.34 -34.21 -3.33
C ARG A 456 -10.51 -33.22 -2.53
N PHE A 457 -9.41 -32.75 -3.09
CA PHE A 457 -8.50 -31.83 -2.47
C PHE A 457 -7.71 -31.04 -3.50
N THR A 458 -7.15 -29.90 -3.08
CA THR A 458 -6.11 -29.16 -3.80
C THR A 458 -4.81 -29.22 -2.99
N PRO A 459 -3.63 -28.99 -3.61
CA PRO A 459 -2.38 -28.85 -2.86
C PRO A 459 -2.47 -27.78 -1.76
N GLY A 460 -3.22 -26.67 -2.03
CA GLY A 460 -3.48 -25.61 -1.06
C GLY A 460 -4.29 -26.07 0.16
N ASP A 461 -5.29 -26.94 -0.04
CA ASP A 461 -6.06 -27.50 1.09
C ASP A 461 -5.18 -28.34 2.01
N VAL A 462 -4.24 -29.09 1.42
CA VAL A 462 -3.27 -29.90 2.18
C VAL A 462 -2.30 -29.00 2.95
N ALA A 463 -1.78 -27.94 2.32
CA ALA A 463 -0.92 -26.96 2.97
C ALA A 463 -1.61 -26.29 4.17
N VAL A 464 -2.85 -25.85 3.98
CA VAL A 464 -3.69 -25.28 5.05
C VAL A 464 -3.93 -26.27 6.18
N ALA A 465 -4.23 -27.53 5.86
CA ALA A 465 -4.47 -28.54 6.88
C ALA A 465 -3.21 -28.82 7.72
N ARG A 466 -2.05 -28.93 7.08
CA ARG A 466 -0.75 -29.10 7.76
C ARG A 466 -0.44 -27.91 8.66
N ARG A 467 -0.61 -26.67 8.17
CA ARG A 467 -0.38 -25.45 8.95
C ARG A 467 -1.29 -25.36 10.17
N ARG A 468 -2.54 -25.83 10.09
CA ARG A 468 -3.45 -25.89 11.24
C ARG A 468 -2.98 -26.82 12.36
N VAL A 469 -2.31 -27.89 12.02
CA VAL A 469 -1.69 -28.77 13.02
C VAL A 469 -0.42 -28.13 13.60
N GLU A 470 0.43 -27.61 12.73
CA GLU A 470 1.70 -26.98 13.11
C GLU A 470 1.50 -25.79 14.05
N GLN A 471 0.51 -24.93 13.79
CA GLN A 471 0.23 -23.73 14.60
C GLN A 471 -0.14 -24.03 16.06
N GLU A 472 -0.55 -25.26 16.38
CA GLU A 472 -0.84 -25.65 17.75
C GLU A 472 0.42 -26.02 18.54
N THR A 473 1.54 -26.23 17.88
CA THR A 473 2.81 -26.57 18.53
C THR A 473 3.37 -25.40 19.35
N ALA A 474 4.05 -25.71 20.43
CA ALA A 474 4.72 -24.71 21.28
C ALA A 474 5.83 -23.97 20.51
N GLN A 475 6.51 -24.68 19.60
CA GLN A 475 7.57 -24.12 18.74
C GLN A 475 7.00 -23.03 17.82
N PHE A 476 5.92 -23.32 17.10
CA PHE A 476 5.26 -22.34 16.22
C PHE A 476 4.82 -21.09 17.02
N LYS A 477 4.11 -21.32 18.13
CA LYS A 477 3.60 -20.23 18.98
C LYS A 477 4.73 -19.36 19.55
N SER A 478 5.88 -19.94 19.86
CA SER A 478 7.05 -19.20 20.33
C SER A 478 7.68 -18.36 19.22
N ALA A 479 7.90 -18.95 18.05
CA ALA A 479 8.46 -18.23 16.90
C ALA A 479 7.55 -17.09 16.43
N TYR A 480 6.25 -17.30 16.41
CA TYR A 480 5.26 -16.34 15.95
C TYR A 480 5.18 -15.04 16.78
N LYS A 481 5.64 -15.06 18.04
CA LYS A 481 5.64 -13.86 18.91
C LYS A 481 6.38 -12.66 18.32
N ILE A 482 7.41 -12.90 17.52
CA ILE A 482 8.22 -11.85 16.92
C ILE A 482 7.41 -10.96 15.95
N ARG A 483 6.31 -11.49 15.40
CA ARG A 483 5.42 -10.75 14.50
C ARG A 483 4.86 -9.48 15.13
N SER A 484 4.53 -9.52 16.42
CA SER A 484 3.91 -8.37 17.11
C SER A 484 4.76 -7.08 17.08
N GLY A 485 6.06 -7.19 16.87
CA GLY A 485 6.94 -6.02 16.80
C GLY A 485 6.62 -5.06 15.64
N ILE A 486 5.97 -5.51 14.56
CA ILE A 486 5.57 -4.61 13.46
C ILE A 486 4.47 -3.63 13.88
N GLU A 487 3.70 -3.95 14.92
CA GLU A 487 2.67 -3.06 15.46
C GLU A 487 3.29 -1.78 16.04
N ALA A 488 4.47 -1.90 16.65
CA ALA A 488 5.25 -0.74 17.11
C ALA A 488 5.70 0.12 15.93
N THR A 489 6.21 -0.49 14.86
CA THR A 489 6.59 0.21 13.61
C THR A 489 5.40 0.94 13.00
N ASN A 490 4.25 0.26 12.86
CA ASN A 490 3.02 0.87 12.35
C ASN A 490 2.54 2.02 13.25
N SER A 491 2.69 1.90 14.56
CA SER A 491 2.36 2.96 15.53
C SER A 491 3.27 4.17 15.36
N HIS A 492 4.58 3.98 15.27
CA HIS A 492 5.57 5.05 15.01
C HIS A 492 5.29 5.78 13.71
N LEU A 493 5.07 5.03 12.60
CA LEU A 493 4.75 5.63 11.31
C LEU A 493 3.47 6.47 11.37
N LYS A 494 2.43 6.01 12.07
CA LYS A 494 1.17 6.72 12.18
C LYS A 494 1.24 7.95 13.08
N ASN A 495 1.88 7.84 14.23
CA ASN A 495 1.83 8.85 15.28
C ASN A 495 3.01 9.82 15.20
N ASP A 496 4.23 9.32 14.97
CA ASP A 496 5.45 10.13 15.02
C ASP A 496 5.85 10.63 13.63
N ARG A 497 5.47 9.90 12.56
CA ARG A 497 5.71 10.30 11.16
C ARG A 497 4.46 10.82 10.46
N GLY A 498 3.37 11.02 11.16
CA GLY A 498 2.13 11.59 10.62
C GLY A 498 1.45 10.78 9.52
N MET A 499 1.72 9.43 9.42
CA MET A 499 1.20 8.60 8.33
C MET A 499 -0.27 8.23 8.50
N ARG A 500 -0.90 8.51 9.63
CA ARG A 500 -2.33 8.24 9.87
C ARG A 500 -3.23 8.93 8.85
N ARG A 501 -2.89 10.16 8.47
CA ARG A 501 -3.60 10.97 7.46
C ARG A 501 -2.59 11.89 6.76
N LEU A 502 -2.25 11.54 5.55
CA LEU A 502 -1.30 12.32 4.77
C LEU A 502 -1.96 13.56 4.14
N ARG A 503 -1.16 14.62 3.94
CA ARG A 503 -1.61 15.87 3.29
C ARG A 503 -1.78 15.68 1.77
N GLN A 504 -1.14 14.67 1.20
CA GLN A 504 -1.16 14.34 -0.22
C GLN A 504 -2.46 13.64 -0.62
N ARG A 505 -2.83 13.74 -1.88
CA ARG A 505 -3.97 13.09 -2.51
C ARG A 505 -3.54 12.40 -3.79
N GLY A 506 -4.24 11.33 -4.13
CA GLY A 506 -3.92 10.49 -5.28
C GLY A 506 -2.77 9.53 -5.03
N SER A 507 -2.87 8.34 -5.58
CA SER A 507 -1.95 7.23 -5.34
C SER A 507 -0.47 7.56 -5.58
N PRO A 508 -0.06 8.27 -6.67
CA PRO A 508 1.36 8.52 -6.90
C PRO A 508 2.01 9.43 -5.84
N ALA A 509 1.32 10.51 -5.46
CA ALA A 509 1.85 11.46 -4.47
C ALA A 509 1.85 10.87 -3.06
N LEU A 510 0.84 10.04 -2.75
CA LEU A 510 0.73 9.34 -1.49
C LEU A 510 1.82 8.27 -1.39
N SER A 511 2.03 7.46 -2.44
CA SER A 511 3.06 6.42 -2.50
C SER A 511 4.46 6.99 -2.26
N LEU A 512 4.80 8.07 -2.97
CA LEU A 512 6.05 8.79 -2.76
C LEU A 512 6.23 9.19 -1.29
N ARG A 513 5.19 9.75 -0.68
CA ARG A 513 5.27 10.21 0.70
C ARG A 513 5.44 9.06 1.68
N VAL A 514 4.75 7.95 1.47
CA VAL A 514 4.87 6.74 2.32
C VAL A 514 6.29 6.16 2.23
N LEU A 515 6.86 6.05 1.03
CA LEU A 515 8.24 5.60 0.83
C LEU A 515 9.24 6.46 1.62
N PHE A 516 9.11 7.79 1.54
CA PHE A 516 10.01 8.69 2.26
C PHE A 516 9.80 8.67 3.79
N LYS A 517 8.57 8.48 4.28
CA LYS A 517 8.33 8.29 5.71
C LYS A 517 8.95 7.00 6.24
N CYS A 518 8.91 5.93 5.46
CA CYS A 518 9.57 4.67 5.81
C CYS A 518 11.11 4.80 5.75
N LEU A 519 11.64 5.52 4.76
CA LEU A 519 13.07 5.82 4.69
C LEU A 519 13.54 6.73 5.85
N ALA A 520 12.71 7.71 6.24
CA ALA A 520 12.96 8.55 7.41
C ALA A 520 12.95 7.72 8.71
N GLU A 521 12.06 6.74 8.82
CA GLU A 521 12.06 5.82 9.97
C GLU A 521 13.32 4.96 10.00
N ASN A 522 13.74 4.38 8.87
CA ASN A 522 15.00 3.65 8.76
C ASN A 522 16.21 4.52 9.15
N SER A 523 16.26 5.76 8.64
CA SER A 523 17.32 6.72 8.98
C SER A 523 17.31 7.09 10.46
N HIS A 524 16.15 7.28 11.06
CA HIS A 524 16.01 7.55 12.48
C HIS A 524 16.49 6.39 13.35
N ARG A 525 16.15 5.15 12.98
CA ARG A 525 16.59 3.93 13.68
C ARG A 525 18.11 3.79 13.62
N ALA A 526 18.71 3.97 12.45
CA ALA A 526 20.16 3.93 12.26
C ALA A 526 20.87 4.99 13.13
N VAL A 527 20.42 6.24 13.05
CA VAL A 527 20.95 7.35 13.87
C VAL A 527 20.81 7.07 15.36
N SER A 528 19.66 6.59 15.80
CA SER A 528 19.39 6.26 17.20
C SER A 528 20.28 5.13 17.71
N HIS A 529 20.53 4.12 16.87
CA HIS A 529 21.46 3.03 17.18
C HIS A 529 22.88 3.56 17.40
N ILE A 530 23.41 4.36 16.48
CA ILE A 530 24.76 4.93 16.57
C ILE A 530 24.93 5.74 17.86
N LEU A 531 23.98 6.62 18.16
CA LEU A 531 24.00 7.43 19.36
C LEU A 531 23.94 6.59 20.64
N LYS A 532 23.20 5.49 20.62
CA LYS A 532 23.12 4.56 21.76
C LYS A 532 24.44 3.84 21.98
N GLU A 533 25.10 3.38 20.94
CA GLU A 533 26.41 2.71 21.03
C GLU A 533 27.50 3.69 21.48
N ALA A 534 27.52 4.91 20.96
CA ALA A 534 28.46 5.95 21.42
C ALA A 534 28.32 6.25 22.92
N ARG A 535 27.09 6.30 23.44
CA ARG A 535 26.83 6.50 24.87
C ARG A 535 27.27 5.32 25.74
N LYS A 536 27.14 4.08 25.26
CA LYS A 536 27.62 2.88 25.95
C LYS A 536 29.14 2.90 26.07
N SER A 537 29.85 3.17 24.98
CA SER A 537 31.30 3.25 24.94
C SER A 537 31.89 4.30 25.92
N GLN A 538 31.16 5.41 26.11
CA GLN A 538 31.56 6.46 27.07
C GLN A 538 31.33 6.07 28.54
N ARG A 539 30.47 5.07 28.82
CA ARG A 539 30.12 4.61 30.17
C ARG A 539 30.98 3.44 30.66
N THR A 540 31.68 2.76 29.75
CA THR A 540 32.59 1.66 30.13
C THR A 540 33.87 2.27 30.67
N PRO A 541 34.23 2.09 31.97
CA PRO A 541 35.50 2.60 32.52
C PRO A 541 36.65 1.94 31.78
N VAL A 542 37.65 2.73 31.37
CA VAL A 542 38.91 2.18 30.90
C VAL A 542 39.50 1.40 32.09
N PRO A 543 39.82 0.10 31.95
CA PRO A 543 40.56 -0.59 33.02
C PRO A 543 41.88 0.14 33.25
N ALA A 544 42.14 0.46 34.51
CA ALA A 544 43.35 1.17 34.95
C ALA A 544 44.59 0.30 34.74
#